data_f34c14d136b81fab8b51b003014c9fcf
#
_entry.id   f34c14d136b81fab8b51b003014c9fcf
#
_cell.length_a   1.000
_cell.length_b   1.000
_cell.length_c   1.000
_cell.angle_alpha   90.00
_cell.angle_beta   90.00
_cell.angle_gamma   90.00
#
_symmetry.space_group_name_H-M   'P 1'
#
loop_
_entity.id
_entity.type
_entity.pdbx_description
1 polymer ?
#
loop_
_entity_poly.entity_id
_entity_poly.type
_entity_poly.pdbx_seq_one_letter_code
_entity_poly.pdbx_strand_id
1 'polypeptide(L)'
;MTIRVLVADDQAMIRGALAGLLDLESDIEVVAQAADGAQALEELARLASADAPAHASAPVNVAIIDVEMPRMDGITATQAICSRFPGVRVLIVTTFGRPGYLQRALDAGATGFTVKDAPVETLAEGVRTVAAGGRAIDQNLALEALAAGSSPLTDREADVLREVEGGGTIADIAHSLHLSQGTVRNHVSSSMLKM
;
A
#
# COMPACT_ATOMS: atom_id res chain seq x y z
N MET A 1 23.50 10.07 -6.44
CA MET A 1 22.87 10.05 -5.08
C MET A 1 22.07 8.76 -5.03
N THR A 2 22.34 7.85 -4.10
CA THR A 2 21.64 6.56 -4.00
C THR A 2 20.28 6.75 -3.32
N ILE A 3 19.22 6.24 -3.92
CA ILE A 3 17.87 6.25 -3.38
C ILE A 3 17.73 5.03 -2.47
N ARG A 4 17.49 5.26 -1.18
CA ARG A 4 17.35 4.20 -0.18
C ARG A 4 15.89 3.83 -0.01
N VAL A 5 15.57 2.56 -0.21
CA VAL A 5 14.20 2.05 -0.30
C VAL A 5 13.93 1.03 0.82
N LEU A 6 12.75 1.13 1.42
CA LEU A 6 12.13 0.07 2.21
C LEU A 6 11.04 -0.59 1.37
N VAL A 7 10.97 -1.93 1.37
CA VAL A 7 9.91 -2.70 0.69
C VAL A 7 9.08 -3.45 1.72
N ALA A 8 7.75 -3.20 1.73
CA ALA A 8 6.80 -3.89 2.60
C ALA A 8 5.73 -4.61 1.78
N ASP A 9 5.64 -5.93 1.96
CA ASP A 9 4.72 -6.82 1.26
C ASP A 9 4.58 -8.11 2.09
N ASP A 10 3.39 -8.64 2.28
CA ASP A 10 3.19 -9.87 3.09
C ASP A 10 3.67 -11.13 2.37
N GLN A 11 3.71 -11.11 1.04
CA GLN A 11 4.14 -12.22 0.21
C GLN A 11 5.67 -12.23 0.08
N ALA A 12 6.34 -13.09 0.84
CA ALA A 12 7.80 -13.16 0.92
C ALA A 12 8.49 -13.29 -0.45
N MET A 13 7.89 -14.03 -1.39
CA MET A 13 8.44 -14.20 -2.73
C MET A 13 8.37 -12.90 -3.55
N ILE A 14 7.25 -12.19 -3.50
CA ILE A 14 7.08 -10.92 -4.21
C ILE A 14 7.98 -9.86 -3.59
N ARG A 15 8.00 -9.74 -2.27
CA ARG A 15 8.89 -8.83 -1.54
C ARG A 15 10.36 -9.05 -1.92
N GLY A 16 10.80 -10.32 -1.94
CA GLY A 16 12.17 -10.67 -2.34
C GLY A 16 12.46 -10.37 -3.80
N ALA A 17 11.50 -10.62 -4.71
CA ALA A 17 11.65 -10.31 -6.13
C ALA A 17 11.75 -8.79 -6.37
N LEU A 18 10.85 -8.00 -5.76
CA LEU A 18 10.87 -6.54 -5.85
C LEU A 18 12.21 -5.97 -5.34
N ALA A 19 12.66 -6.46 -4.17
CA ALA A 19 13.93 -6.03 -3.61
C ALA A 19 15.11 -6.37 -4.52
N GLY A 20 15.19 -7.61 -5.01
CA GLY A 20 16.26 -8.03 -5.90
C GLY A 20 16.28 -7.30 -7.25
N LEU A 21 15.11 -7.00 -7.81
CA LEU A 21 15.00 -6.26 -9.05
C LEU A 21 15.41 -4.79 -8.89
N LEU A 22 15.03 -4.15 -7.80
CA LEU A 22 15.42 -2.78 -7.49
C LEU A 22 16.92 -2.65 -7.18
N ASP A 23 17.52 -3.64 -6.52
CA ASP A 23 18.96 -3.67 -6.24
C ASP A 23 19.83 -3.87 -7.51
N LEU A 24 19.25 -4.25 -8.66
CA LEU A 24 19.94 -4.24 -9.95
C LEU A 24 20.15 -2.83 -10.51
N GLU A 25 19.35 -1.86 -10.03
CA GLU A 25 19.49 -0.46 -10.44
C GLU A 25 20.66 0.20 -9.69
N SER A 26 21.57 0.83 -10.43
CA SER A 26 22.82 1.37 -9.86
C SER A 26 22.62 2.55 -8.89
N ASP A 27 21.45 3.15 -8.90
CA ASP A 27 21.08 4.34 -8.10
C ASP A 27 20.02 4.04 -7.02
N ILE A 28 19.59 2.77 -6.87
CA ILE A 28 18.61 2.33 -5.87
C ILE A 28 19.25 1.29 -4.94
N GLU A 29 18.98 1.38 -3.64
CA GLU A 29 19.46 0.44 -2.62
C GLU A 29 18.28 0.04 -1.72
N VAL A 30 17.95 -1.24 -1.66
CA VAL A 30 16.93 -1.74 -0.72
C VAL A 30 17.56 -1.97 0.64
N VAL A 31 17.28 -1.09 1.59
CA VAL A 31 17.89 -1.07 2.92
C VAL A 31 17.10 -1.80 4.01
N ALA A 32 15.82 -2.08 3.73
CA ALA A 32 14.96 -2.83 4.64
C ALA A 32 13.82 -3.53 3.90
N GLN A 33 13.35 -4.63 4.47
CA GLN A 33 12.18 -5.37 4.03
C GLN A 33 11.26 -5.61 5.22
N ALA A 34 9.95 -5.54 5.02
CA ALA A 34 8.93 -5.75 6.04
C ALA A 34 7.80 -6.66 5.50
N ALA A 35 7.22 -7.48 6.37
CA ALA A 35 6.11 -8.36 6.01
C ALA A 35 4.72 -7.73 6.25
N ASP A 36 4.67 -6.54 6.83
CA ASP A 36 3.45 -5.77 7.06
C ASP A 36 3.79 -4.32 7.47
N GLY A 37 2.74 -3.50 7.61
CA GLY A 37 2.89 -2.08 7.92
C GLY A 37 3.49 -1.81 9.30
N ALA A 38 3.23 -2.67 10.30
CA ALA A 38 3.79 -2.48 11.64
C ALA A 38 5.30 -2.69 11.63
N GLN A 39 5.76 -3.76 10.97
CA GLN A 39 7.19 -4.02 10.79
C GLN A 39 7.87 -2.93 9.94
N ALA A 40 7.17 -2.39 8.93
CA ALA A 40 7.70 -1.27 8.14
C ALA A 40 8.00 -0.05 9.01
N LEU A 41 7.10 0.29 9.95
CA LEU A 41 7.32 1.39 10.90
C LEU A 41 8.46 1.11 11.88
N GLU A 42 8.60 -0.13 12.34
CA GLU A 42 9.71 -0.56 13.22
C GLU A 42 11.05 -0.42 12.50
N GLU A 43 11.14 -0.88 11.25
CA GLU A 43 12.36 -0.76 10.44
C GLU A 43 12.74 0.71 10.16
N LEU A 44 11.76 1.55 9.81
CA LEU A 44 11.99 2.99 9.63
C LEU A 44 12.50 3.65 10.92
N ALA A 45 11.91 3.31 12.07
CA ALA A 45 12.37 3.83 13.36
C ALA A 45 13.78 3.36 13.70
N ARG A 46 14.09 2.08 13.43
CA ARG A 46 15.43 1.51 13.62
C ARG A 46 16.49 2.22 12.76
N LEU A 47 16.18 2.46 11.48
CA LEU A 47 17.08 3.14 10.54
C LEU A 47 17.25 4.64 10.84
N ALA A 48 16.26 5.26 11.47
CA ALA A 48 16.30 6.67 11.86
C ALA A 48 16.98 6.90 13.24
N SER A 49 17.27 5.83 14.00
CA SER A 49 17.86 5.95 15.33
C SER A 49 19.35 6.36 15.27
N ALA A 50 19.82 7.04 16.30
CA ALA A 50 21.23 7.42 16.43
C ALA A 50 22.18 6.22 16.59
N ASP A 51 21.65 5.06 17.01
CA ASP A 51 22.37 3.80 17.16
C ASP A 51 22.45 2.99 15.87
N ALA A 52 21.89 3.50 14.76
CA ALA A 52 21.98 2.82 13.47
C ALA A 52 23.46 2.70 13.04
N PRO A 53 23.87 1.54 12.46
CA PRO A 53 25.23 1.38 11.93
C PRO A 53 25.58 2.52 10.96
N ALA A 54 26.84 2.94 10.92
CA ALA A 54 27.28 4.09 10.12
C ALA A 54 26.88 4.01 8.62
N HIS A 55 26.81 2.80 8.06
CA HIS A 55 26.31 2.56 6.70
C HIS A 55 24.77 2.62 6.58
N ALA A 56 24.03 2.53 7.70
CA ALA A 56 22.57 2.63 7.75
C ALA A 56 22.09 4.02 8.20
N SER A 57 22.99 4.93 8.54
CA SER A 57 22.66 6.26 9.08
C SER A 57 22.08 7.25 8.07
N ALA A 58 22.08 6.91 6.77
CA ALA A 58 21.37 7.73 5.79
C ALA A 58 19.87 7.41 5.82
N PRO A 59 18.99 8.43 5.73
CA PRO A 59 17.55 8.22 5.82
C PRO A 59 17.02 7.39 4.65
N VAL A 60 15.95 6.65 4.89
CA VAL A 60 15.13 6.04 3.83
C VAL A 60 14.46 7.16 3.04
N ASN A 61 14.53 7.10 1.72
CA ASN A 61 13.93 8.09 0.82
C ASN A 61 12.51 7.69 0.40
N VAL A 62 12.33 6.41 0.07
CA VAL A 62 11.07 5.88 -0.44
C VAL A 62 10.70 4.60 0.31
N ALA A 63 9.45 4.50 0.73
CA ALA A 63 8.83 3.26 1.19
C ALA A 63 7.88 2.73 0.11
N ILE A 64 8.15 1.54 -0.40
CA ILE A 64 7.27 0.79 -1.29
C ILE A 64 6.37 -0.07 -0.40
N ILE A 65 5.07 0.12 -0.49
CA ILE A 65 4.10 -0.46 0.44
C ILE A 65 2.99 -1.17 -0.34
N ASP A 66 2.79 -2.46 -0.07
CA ASP A 66 1.58 -3.15 -0.53
C ASP A 66 0.35 -2.69 0.26
N VAL A 67 -0.82 -2.70 -0.38
CA VAL A 67 -2.08 -2.34 0.26
C VAL A 67 -2.56 -3.44 1.21
N GLU A 68 -2.57 -4.68 0.75
CA GLU A 68 -3.17 -5.80 1.48
C GLU A 68 -2.12 -6.54 2.31
N MET A 69 -1.93 -6.13 3.54
CA MET A 69 -1.03 -6.77 4.50
C MET A 69 -1.72 -7.10 5.81
N PRO A 70 -1.31 -8.18 6.51
CA PRO A 70 -1.84 -8.52 7.84
C PRO A 70 -1.42 -7.50 8.90
N ARG A 71 -2.04 -7.54 10.07
CA ARG A 71 -1.78 -6.70 11.24
C ARG A 71 -2.00 -5.21 11.00
N MET A 72 -1.29 -4.62 10.04
CA MET A 72 -1.45 -3.23 9.62
C MET A 72 -1.40 -3.17 8.09
N ASP A 73 -2.52 -2.76 7.48
CA ASP A 73 -2.63 -2.58 6.03
C ASP A 73 -1.78 -1.39 5.54
N GLY A 74 -1.53 -1.36 4.22
CA GLY A 74 -0.64 -0.37 3.63
C GLY A 74 -1.18 1.05 3.65
N ILE A 75 -2.49 1.26 3.66
CA ILE A 75 -3.09 2.61 3.74
C ILE A 75 -2.85 3.18 5.15
N THR A 76 -3.12 2.38 6.17
CA THR A 76 -2.85 2.75 7.57
C THR A 76 -1.36 2.98 7.81
N ALA A 77 -0.50 2.11 7.26
CA ALA A 77 0.95 2.26 7.32
C ALA A 77 1.41 3.56 6.63
N THR A 78 0.87 3.87 5.45
CA THR A 78 1.17 5.10 4.72
C THR A 78 0.87 6.34 5.55
N GLN A 79 -0.31 6.43 6.15
CA GLN A 79 -0.68 7.55 7.01
C GLN A 79 0.29 7.71 8.20
N ALA A 80 0.66 6.60 8.83
CA ALA A 80 1.61 6.60 9.94
C ALA A 80 3.03 6.99 9.50
N ILE A 81 3.50 6.51 8.34
CA ILE A 81 4.80 6.87 7.77
C ILE A 81 4.86 8.36 7.46
N CYS A 82 3.88 8.89 6.72
CA CYS A 82 3.83 10.31 6.35
C CYS A 82 3.79 11.23 7.58
N SER A 83 3.11 10.82 8.65
CA SER A 83 3.03 11.58 9.90
C SER A 83 4.32 11.53 10.72
N ARG A 84 4.95 10.34 10.85
CA ARG A 84 6.07 10.11 11.76
C ARG A 84 7.44 10.32 11.09
N PHE A 85 7.53 10.12 9.78
CA PHE A 85 8.75 10.18 8.99
C PHE A 85 8.58 11.09 7.78
N PRO A 86 8.47 12.41 7.95
CA PRO A 86 8.10 13.36 6.87
C PRO A 86 9.14 13.41 5.72
N GLY A 87 10.33 12.87 5.93
CA GLY A 87 11.36 12.71 4.89
C GLY A 87 11.17 11.48 3.99
N VAL A 88 10.33 10.53 4.40
CA VAL A 88 10.05 9.29 3.65
C VAL A 88 8.84 9.51 2.75
N ARG A 89 9.01 9.25 1.46
CA ARG A 89 7.91 9.26 0.47
C ARG A 89 7.34 7.86 0.33
N VAL A 90 6.04 7.77 0.06
CA VAL A 90 5.37 6.46 -0.08
C VAL A 90 4.93 6.24 -1.52
N LEU A 91 5.35 5.10 -2.09
CA LEU A 91 4.87 4.51 -3.33
C LEU A 91 4.07 3.26 -2.99
N ILE A 92 2.78 3.29 -3.25
CA ILE A 92 1.92 2.10 -3.11
C ILE A 92 2.12 1.19 -4.32
N VAL A 93 2.28 -0.11 -4.06
CA VAL A 93 2.36 -1.16 -5.10
C VAL A 93 1.36 -2.25 -4.75
N THR A 94 0.35 -2.49 -5.57
CA THR A 94 -0.71 -3.45 -5.27
C THR A 94 -0.99 -4.41 -6.43
N THR A 95 -1.53 -5.58 -6.14
CA THR A 95 -1.91 -6.56 -7.18
C THR A 95 -3.11 -6.08 -8.00
N PHE A 96 -4.03 -5.33 -7.39
CA PHE A 96 -5.24 -4.86 -8.04
C PHE A 96 -5.44 -3.36 -7.80
N GLY A 97 -5.60 -2.61 -8.88
CA GLY A 97 -6.04 -1.22 -8.83
C GLY A 97 -7.54 -1.14 -8.51
N ARG A 98 -7.99 -1.63 -7.33
CA ARG A 98 -9.41 -1.55 -6.98
C ARG A 98 -9.88 -0.10 -6.94
N PRO A 99 -11.07 0.20 -7.47
CA PRO A 99 -11.67 1.52 -7.31
C PRO A 99 -11.69 1.93 -5.84
N GLY A 100 -11.19 3.12 -5.54
CA GLY A 100 -11.11 3.65 -4.18
C GLY A 100 -9.76 3.46 -3.47
N TYR A 101 -8.93 2.48 -3.81
CA TYR A 101 -7.59 2.34 -3.22
C TYR A 101 -6.69 3.53 -3.55
N LEU A 102 -6.68 3.97 -4.82
CA LEU A 102 -5.89 5.13 -5.23
C LEU A 102 -6.27 6.38 -4.41
N GLN A 103 -7.56 6.70 -4.32
CA GLN A 103 -8.00 7.89 -3.58
C GLN A 103 -7.60 7.80 -2.10
N ARG A 104 -7.84 6.67 -1.45
CA ARG A 104 -7.46 6.45 -0.04
C ARG A 104 -5.95 6.52 0.17
N ALA A 105 -5.16 5.98 -0.77
CA ALA A 105 -3.70 6.06 -0.72
C ALA A 105 -3.23 7.52 -0.80
N LEU A 106 -3.81 8.31 -1.72
CA LEU A 106 -3.51 9.73 -1.85
C LEU A 106 -3.92 10.54 -0.61
N ASP A 107 -5.10 10.25 -0.05
CA ASP A 107 -5.60 10.89 1.17
C ASP A 107 -4.73 10.54 2.39
N ALA A 108 -4.15 9.32 2.42
CA ALA A 108 -3.18 8.90 3.42
C ALA A 108 -1.79 9.54 3.25
N GLY A 109 -1.54 10.23 2.12
CA GLY A 109 -0.30 10.93 1.83
C GLY A 109 0.66 10.20 0.87
N ALA A 110 0.24 9.11 0.22
CA ALA A 110 1.05 8.49 -0.81
C ALA A 110 1.33 9.46 -1.97
N THR A 111 2.55 9.40 -2.49
CA THR A 111 2.98 10.23 -3.63
C THR A 111 3.11 9.40 -4.92
N GLY A 112 3.03 8.08 -4.81
CA GLY A 112 2.99 7.18 -5.95
C GLY A 112 2.01 6.03 -5.74
N PHE A 113 1.49 5.51 -6.86
CA PHE A 113 0.60 4.34 -6.88
C PHE A 113 0.78 3.60 -8.21
N THR A 114 1.11 2.30 -8.13
CA THR A 114 1.29 1.43 -9.29
C THR A 114 0.80 0.01 -8.99
N VAL A 115 0.68 -0.83 -10.02
CA VAL A 115 0.31 -2.24 -9.89
C VAL A 115 1.55 -3.13 -9.93
N LYS A 116 1.48 -4.31 -9.27
CA LYS A 116 2.60 -5.28 -9.17
C LYS A 116 2.94 -5.96 -10.51
N ASP A 117 2.03 -5.93 -11.47
CA ASP A 117 2.22 -6.48 -12.82
C ASP A 117 2.81 -5.46 -13.81
N ALA A 118 3.09 -4.22 -13.36
CA ALA A 118 3.79 -3.24 -14.16
C ALA A 118 5.23 -3.70 -14.46
N PRO A 119 5.81 -3.32 -15.62
CA PRO A 119 7.21 -3.56 -15.90
C PRO A 119 8.13 -3.01 -14.82
N VAL A 120 9.24 -3.72 -14.54
CA VAL A 120 10.21 -3.33 -13.49
C VAL A 120 10.77 -1.93 -13.72
N GLU A 121 10.99 -1.59 -14.98
CA GLU A 121 11.48 -0.28 -15.39
C GLU A 121 10.50 0.83 -14.94
N THR A 122 9.19 0.57 -15.04
CA THR A 122 8.14 1.50 -14.57
C THR A 122 8.19 1.67 -13.05
N LEU A 123 8.44 0.58 -12.30
CA LEU A 123 8.60 0.65 -10.85
C LEU A 123 9.83 1.47 -10.45
N ALA A 124 10.99 1.22 -11.07
CA ALA A 124 12.22 1.95 -10.80
C ALA A 124 12.08 3.45 -11.14
N GLU A 125 11.45 3.78 -12.26
CA GLU A 125 11.12 5.16 -12.63
C GLU A 125 10.16 5.81 -11.62
N GLY A 126 9.16 5.06 -11.16
CA GLY A 126 8.24 5.49 -10.11
C GLY A 126 8.99 5.84 -8.82
N VAL A 127 9.92 4.99 -8.38
CA VAL A 127 10.79 5.23 -7.22
C VAL A 127 11.61 6.51 -7.40
N ARG A 128 12.23 6.72 -8.57
CA ARG A 128 13.01 7.94 -8.87
C ARG A 128 12.14 9.20 -8.83
N THR A 129 10.97 9.12 -9.45
CA THR A 129 10.01 10.22 -9.51
C THR A 129 9.55 10.63 -8.11
N VAL A 130 9.17 9.64 -7.29
CA VAL A 130 8.72 9.85 -5.90
C VAL A 130 9.87 10.39 -5.04
N ALA A 131 11.08 9.82 -5.16
CA ALA A 131 12.27 10.30 -4.44
C ALA A 131 12.59 11.77 -4.76
N ALA A 132 12.41 12.19 -6.01
CA ALA A 132 12.60 13.56 -6.44
C ALA A 132 11.47 14.54 -5.99
N GLY A 133 10.43 14.02 -5.33
CA GLY A 133 9.27 14.80 -4.85
C GLY A 133 8.16 14.96 -5.88
N GLY A 134 8.24 14.24 -7.01
CA GLY A 134 7.16 14.14 -8.00
C GLY A 134 6.07 13.17 -7.57
N ARG A 135 5.08 13.00 -8.44
CA ARG A 135 4.01 12.00 -8.30
C ARG A 135 4.14 10.94 -9.38
N ALA A 136 4.13 9.67 -8.97
CA ALA A 136 4.17 8.51 -9.86
C ALA A 136 2.84 7.75 -9.76
N ILE A 137 1.88 8.12 -10.60
CA ILE A 137 0.55 7.49 -10.65
C ILE A 137 0.32 7.00 -12.06
N ASP A 138 -0.02 5.72 -12.21
CA ASP A 138 -0.40 5.15 -13.50
C ASP A 138 -1.62 5.90 -14.06
N GLN A 139 -1.55 6.30 -15.34
CA GLN A 139 -2.60 7.11 -15.98
C GLN A 139 -3.92 6.38 -16.08
N ASN A 140 -3.91 5.06 -16.32
CA ASN A 140 -5.13 4.27 -16.44
C ASN A 140 -5.81 4.17 -15.07
N LEU A 141 -5.05 3.92 -14.01
CA LEU A 141 -5.57 3.91 -12.64
C LEU A 141 -6.12 5.27 -12.21
N ALA A 142 -5.47 6.36 -12.62
CA ALA A 142 -5.98 7.71 -12.36
C ALA A 142 -7.32 7.97 -13.08
N LEU A 143 -7.44 7.55 -14.35
CA LEU A 143 -8.69 7.66 -15.12
C LEU A 143 -9.80 6.79 -14.54
N GLU A 144 -9.49 5.57 -14.15
CA GLU A 144 -10.45 4.66 -13.49
C GLU A 144 -10.95 5.23 -12.15
N ALA A 145 -10.04 5.77 -11.35
CA ALA A 145 -10.42 6.42 -10.08
C ALA A 145 -11.33 7.64 -10.28
N LEU A 146 -11.05 8.44 -11.31
CA LEU A 146 -11.90 9.58 -11.67
C LEU A 146 -13.28 9.13 -12.18
N ALA A 147 -13.33 8.07 -12.95
CA ALA A 147 -14.59 7.52 -13.49
C ALA A 147 -15.44 6.83 -12.41
N ALA A 148 -14.81 6.18 -11.43
CA ALA A 148 -15.50 5.48 -10.35
C ALA A 148 -16.13 6.46 -9.32
N GLY A 149 -15.66 7.71 -9.26
CA GLY A 149 -16.06 8.66 -8.24
C GLY A 149 -15.60 8.24 -6.82
N SER A 150 -15.84 9.09 -5.83
CA SER A 150 -15.60 8.71 -4.44
C SER A 150 -16.74 7.81 -3.94
N SER A 151 -16.48 6.51 -3.82
CA SER A 151 -17.44 5.63 -3.16
C SER A 151 -17.54 5.99 -1.67
N PRO A 152 -18.73 6.21 -1.11
CA PRO A 152 -18.87 6.42 0.32
C PRO A 152 -18.63 5.17 1.16
N LEU A 153 -18.46 4.03 0.50
CA LEU A 153 -18.27 2.72 1.12
C LEU A 153 -16.79 2.44 1.39
N THR A 154 -16.52 1.82 2.51
CA THR A 154 -15.21 1.19 2.76
C THR A 154 -15.07 -0.06 1.90
N ASP A 155 -13.84 -0.54 1.66
CA ASP A 155 -13.60 -1.74 0.85
C ASP A 155 -14.33 -2.97 1.41
N ARG A 156 -14.32 -3.13 2.75
CA ARG A 156 -15.04 -4.23 3.41
C ARG A 156 -16.56 -4.13 3.24
N GLU A 157 -17.10 -2.93 3.23
CA GLU A 157 -18.51 -2.70 2.92
C GLU A 157 -18.80 -3.01 1.46
N ALA A 158 -17.92 -2.62 0.54
CA ALA A 158 -18.05 -2.92 -0.88
C ALA A 158 -17.88 -4.43 -1.16
N ASP A 159 -16.95 -5.13 -0.50
CA ASP A 159 -16.80 -6.58 -0.61
C ASP A 159 -18.05 -7.32 -0.13
N VAL A 160 -18.56 -6.93 1.04
CA VAL A 160 -19.80 -7.50 1.59
C VAL A 160 -20.99 -7.26 0.66
N LEU A 161 -21.13 -6.07 0.08
CA LEU A 161 -22.25 -5.77 -0.82
C LEU A 161 -22.15 -6.55 -2.15
N ARG A 162 -20.96 -6.76 -2.71
CA ARG A 162 -20.77 -7.62 -3.89
C ARG A 162 -21.22 -9.06 -3.64
N GLU A 163 -20.89 -9.62 -2.49
CA GLU A 163 -21.35 -10.97 -2.11
C GLU A 163 -22.87 -11.00 -1.89
N VAL A 164 -23.46 -9.93 -1.37
CA VAL A 164 -24.93 -9.79 -1.25
C VAL A 164 -25.59 -9.75 -2.63
N GLU A 165 -25.05 -8.99 -3.59
CA GLU A 165 -25.52 -8.99 -4.99
C GLU A 165 -25.45 -10.36 -5.65
N GLY A 166 -24.42 -11.16 -5.30
CA GLY A 166 -24.28 -12.56 -5.72
C GLY A 166 -25.33 -13.50 -5.13
N GLY A 167 -26.20 -13.04 -4.23
CA GLY A 167 -27.27 -13.81 -3.60
C GLY A 167 -26.81 -14.70 -2.44
N GLY A 168 -25.59 -14.50 -1.93
CA GLY A 168 -25.07 -15.22 -0.76
C GLY A 168 -25.85 -14.93 0.52
N THR A 169 -26.06 -15.95 1.36
CA THR A 169 -26.58 -15.73 2.72
C THR A 169 -25.52 -15.08 3.61
N ILE A 170 -25.95 -14.46 4.71
CA ILE A 170 -24.99 -13.88 5.68
C ILE A 170 -23.95 -14.91 6.18
N ALA A 171 -24.33 -16.18 6.25
CA ALA A 171 -23.43 -17.26 6.64
C ALA A 171 -22.41 -17.57 5.53
N ASP A 172 -22.84 -17.59 4.27
CA ASP A 172 -21.98 -17.81 3.11
C ASP A 172 -20.97 -16.66 2.95
N ILE A 173 -21.43 -15.43 3.06
CA ILE A 173 -20.62 -14.21 2.99
C ILE A 173 -19.59 -14.19 4.13
N ALA A 174 -20.01 -14.52 5.35
CA ALA A 174 -19.10 -14.61 6.49
C ALA A 174 -18.00 -15.65 6.27
N HIS A 175 -18.34 -16.79 5.66
CA HIS A 175 -17.37 -17.83 5.32
C HIS A 175 -16.42 -17.38 4.18
N SER A 176 -16.97 -16.85 3.09
CA SER A 176 -16.20 -16.37 1.92
C SER A 176 -15.19 -15.29 2.29
N LEU A 177 -15.60 -14.31 3.10
CA LEU A 177 -14.78 -13.18 3.48
C LEU A 177 -14.00 -13.36 4.80
N HIS A 178 -14.04 -14.56 5.38
CA HIS A 178 -13.41 -14.88 6.69
C HIS A 178 -13.83 -13.92 7.81
N LEU A 179 -15.13 -13.58 7.87
CA LEU A 179 -15.71 -12.67 8.86
C LEU A 179 -16.69 -13.41 9.80
N SER A 180 -17.04 -12.79 10.92
CA SER A 180 -18.18 -13.24 11.69
C SER A 180 -19.51 -12.79 11.03
N GLN A 181 -20.59 -13.55 11.23
CA GLN A 181 -21.92 -13.15 10.75
C GLN A 181 -22.38 -11.78 11.33
N GLY A 182 -21.98 -11.47 12.56
CA GLY A 182 -22.24 -10.18 13.20
C GLY A 182 -21.51 -9.05 12.46
N THR A 183 -20.26 -9.27 12.08
CA THR A 183 -19.47 -8.31 11.30
C THR A 183 -20.09 -8.05 9.93
N VAL A 184 -20.53 -9.10 9.23
CA VAL A 184 -21.23 -8.97 7.94
C VAL A 184 -22.49 -8.12 8.08
N ARG A 185 -23.35 -8.39 9.10
CA ARG A 185 -24.56 -7.59 9.35
C ARG A 185 -24.24 -6.12 9.60
N ASN A 186 -23.18 -5.84 10.37
CA ASN A 186 -22.75 -4.47 10.65
C ASN A 186 -22.30 -3.75 9.38
N HIS A 187 -21.52 -4.42 8.50
CA HIS A 187 -21.11 -3.84 7.23
C HIS A 187 -22.31 -3.58 6.30
N VAL A 188 -23.24 -4.53 6.17
CA VAL A 188 -24.47 -4.30 5.39
C VAL A 188 -25.25 -3.10 5.92
N SER A 189 -25.47 -3.02 7.24
CA SER A 189 -26.20 -1.90 7.84
C SER A 189 -25.48 -0.56 7.65
N SER A 190 -24.18 -0.54 7.82
CA SER A 190 -23.36 0.67 7.61
C SER A 190 -23.37 1.12 6.15
N SER A 191 -23.30 0.18 5.21
CA SER A 191 -23.35 0.47 3.78
C SER A 191 -24.68 1.09 3.38
N MET A 192 -25.80 0.54 3.89
CA MET A 192 -27.15 1.09 3.63
C MET A 192 -27.33 2.53 4.14
N LEU A 193 -26.64 2.91 5.20
CA LEU A 193 -26.69 4.28 5.74
C LEU A 193 -25.85 5.28 4.93
N LYS A 194 -24.92 4.79 4.11
CA LYS A 194 -24.01 5.62 3.30
C LYS A 194 -24.48 5.80 1.86
N MET A 195 -25.40 4.97 1.40
CA MET A 195 -26.00 5.00 0.06
C MET A 195 -27.30 5.82 0.03
#